data_2f3a3f96b9e5d61061e9016d59e8ac25
#
_entry.id   2f3a3f96b9e5d61061e9016d59e8ac25
#
_cell.length_a   1.000
_cell.length_b   1.000
_cell.length_c   1.000
_cell.angle_alpha   90.00
_cell.angle_beta   90.00
_cell.angle_gamma   90.00
#
_symmetry.space_group_name_H-M   'P 1'
#
loop_
_entity.id
_entity.type
_entity.pdbx_description
1 polymer ?
#
loop_
_entity_poly.entity_id
_entity_poly.type
_entity_poly.pdbx_seq_one_letter_code
_entity_poly.pdbx_strand_id
1 'polypeptide(L)'
;MDSDIIATSNRFFEQIVYPLLKEYQPEISQTIACGFFGYGSECLQMDDELSRDHHWGLRIDALLPIDHFTEYSESLTRHLSQALPEKFEGILLRDGHVSGTGIALEATENFLLRTIGIKHAPRTDKEWLNIPEVDIIHVTNGEIWHDPSGKYTFIRKVLNGYYPDNVWYRRIAHWSRYYSGMGVYALHRALQRKNYQYAYTAFSRSLKWAIELGFLLNRSYFPYDKWLLPFFKKLPKLTLWQDC
;
A
#
# COMPACT_ATOMS: atom_id res chain seq x y z
N MET A 1 13.11 4.32 -23.01
CA MET A 1 12.66 5.42 -22.12
C MET A 1 11.99 4.75 -20.94
N ASP A 2 12.60 4.78 -19.78
CA ASP A 2 11.91 4.39 -18.54
C ASP A 2 10.87 5.47 -18.26
N SER A 3 9.64 5.22 -18.71
CA SER A 3 8.53 6.11 -18.36
C SER A 3 8.17 5.81 -16.90
N ASP A 4 8.38 6.77 -16.02
CA ASP A 4 7.81 6.75 -14.68
C ASP A 4 6.29 6.69 -14.83
N ILE A 5 5.72 5.51 -14.58
CA ILE A 5 4.29 5.26 -14.77
C ILE A 5 3.43 6.12 -13.85
N ILE A 6 3.93 6.47 -12.66
CA ILE A 6 3.25 7.33 -11.71
C ILE A 6 3.16 8.74 -12.28
N ALA A 7 4.29 9.29 -12.77
CA ALA A 7 4.30 10.61 -13.39
C ALA A 7 3.43 10.66 -14.65
N THR A 8 3.41 9.60 -15.45
CA THR A 8 2.53 9.51 -16.65
C THR A 8 1.06 9.43 -16.25
N SER A 9 0.73 8.66 -15.22
CA SER A 9 -0.64 8.58 -14.68
C SER A 9 -1.08 9.91 -14.05
N ASN A 10 -0.17 10.66 -13.43
CA ASN A 10 -0.48 12.00 -12.93
C ASN A 10 -0.81 12.97 -14.08
N ARG A 11 -0.04 12.98 -15.17
CA ARG A 11 -0.36 13.79 -16.34
C ARG A 11 -1.69 13.38 -16.99
N PHE A 12 -1.98 12.09 -17.04
CA PHE A 12 -3.27 11.57 -17.49
C PHE A 12 -4.42 12.09 -16.61
N PHE A 13 -4.23 12.07 -15.29
CA PHE A 13 -5.19 12.66 -14.35
C PHE A 13 -5.40 14.13 -14.62
N GLU A 14 -4.34 14.94 -14.65
CA GLU A 14 -4.43 16.40 -14.78
C GLU A 14 -5.03 16.86 -16.12
N GLN A 15 -4.62 16.19 -17.21
CA GLN A 15 -4.99 16.65 -18.56
C GLN A 15 -6.32 16.10 -19.04
N ILE A 16 -6.73 14.94 -18.59
CA ILE A 16 -7.90 14.23 -19.10
C ILE A 16 -8.96 14.04 -18.01
N VAL A 17 -8.59 13.34 -16.92
CA VAL A 17 -9.59 12.86 -15.95
C VAL A 17 -10.14 13.99 -15.09
N TYR A 18 -9.30 14.88 -14.60
CA TYR A 18 -9.73 15.98 -13.74
C TYR A 18 -10.67 16.98 -14.43
N PRO A 19 -10.44 17.39 -15.69
CA PRO A 19 -11.42 18.16 -16.45
C PRO A 19 -12.77 17.46 -16.56
N LEU A 20 -12.79 16.16 -16.88
CA LEU A 20 -14.01 15.37 -16.99
C LEU A 20 -14.77 15.26 -15.66
N LEU A 21 -14.06 15.11 -14.54
CA LEU A 21 -14.68 15.12 -13.20
C LEU A 21 -15.37 16.45 -12.90
N LYS A 22 -14.74 17.57 -13.26
CA LYS A 22 -15.33 18.91 -13.07
C LYS A 22 -16.56 19.14 -13.95
N GLU A 23 -16.52 18.67 -15.20
CA GLU A 23 -17.63 18.77 -16.12
C GLU A 23 -18.82 17.92 -15.69
N TYR A 24 -18.54 16.68 -15.19
CA TYR A 24 -19.57 15.77 -14.74
C TYR A 24 -20.39 16.35 -13.58
N GLN A 25 -19.72 16.67 -12.49
CA GLN A 25 -20.39 17.24 -11.30
C GLN A 25 -19.37 17.91 -10.38
N PRO A 26 -19.47 19.24 -10.18
CA PRO A 26 -18.52 19.98 -9.34
C PRO A 26 -18.43 19.46 -7.90
N GLU A 27 -19.53 18.97 -7.30
CA GLU A 27 -19.56 18.42 -5.94
C GLU A 27 -18.69 17.18 -5.82
N ILE A 28 -18.72 16.27 -6.80
CA ILE A 28 -17.88 15.08 -6.83
C ILE A 28 -16.40 15.47 -6.89
N SER A 29 -16.06 16.47 -7.72
CA SER A 29 -14.68 16.95 -7.81
C SER A 29 -14.15 17.56 -6.50
N GLN A 30 -15.02 17.99 -5.60
CA GLN A 30 -14.64 18.53 -4.28
C GLN A 30 -14.54 17.47 -3.18
N THR A 31 -14.99 16.25 -3.43
CA THR A 31 -15.04 15.19 -2.41
C THR A 31 -14.22 13.96 -2.76
N ILE A 32 -13.88 13.76 -4.03
CA ILE A 32 -13.07 12.65 -4.51
C ILE A 32 -11.59 12.85 -4.15
N ALA A 33 -10.94 11.78 -3.68
CA ALA A 33 -9.49 11.73 -3.56
C ALA A 33 -8.91 10.90 -4.70
N CYS A 34 -7.96 11.46 -5.44
CA CYS A 34 -7.31 10.80 -6.57
C CYS A 34 -5.80 10.77 -6.40
N GLY A 35 -5.19 9.67 -6.84
CA GLY A 35 -3.75 9.48 -6.79
C GLY A 35 -3.32 8.16 -7.40
N PHE A 36 -2.11 7.74 -7.07
CA PHE A 36 -1.57 6.42 -7.40
C PHE A 36 -1.05 5.79 -6.11
N PHE A 37 -1.79 4.87 -5.51
CA PHE A 37 -1.47 4.31 -4.19
C PHE A 37 -2.03 2.89 -4.04
N GLY A 38 -1.79 2.26 -2.91
CA GLY A 38 -2.32 0.93 -2.62
C GLY A 38 -1.35 -0.20 -2.95
N TYR A 39 -1.85 -1.22 -3.62
CA TYR A 39 -1.05 -2.38 -4.01
C TYR A 39 -0.27 -2.10 -5.31
N GLY A 40 0.92 -2.66 -5.41
CA GLY A 40 1.80 -2.56 -6.57
C GLY A 40 3.23 -2.16 -6.19
N SER A 41 4.20 -2.68 -6.94
CA SER A 41 5.62 -2.33 -6.77
C SER A 41 5.87 -0.85 -7.10
N GLU A 42 5.11 -0.31 -8.03
CA GLU A 42 5.12 1.09 -8.46
C GLU A 42 4.86 2.04 -7.29
N CYS A 43 3.85 1.72 -6.45
CA CYS A 43 3.53 2.50 -5.26
C CYS A 43 4.67 2.58 -4.25
N LEU A 44 5.64 1.67 -4.35
CA LEU A 44 6.84 1.61 -3.53
C LEU A 44 8.09 2.16 -4.25
N GLN A 45 7.94 2.67 -5.47
CA GLN A 45 9.06 3.08 -6.35
C GLN A 45 10.05 1.92 -6.61
N MET A 46 9.52 0.72 -6.80
CA MET A 46 10.27 -0.52 -6.97
C MET A 46 9.80 -1.29 -8.22
N ASP A 47 9.34 -0.59 -9.25
CA ASP A 47 8.87 -1.20 -10.50
C ASP A 47 10.06 -1.49 -11.44
N ASP A 48 10.70 -2.63 -11.24
CA ASP A 48 11.67 -3.19 -12.17
C ASP A 48 10.98 -3.87 -13.38
N GLU A 49 11.75 -4.25 -14.39
CA GLU A 49 11.23 -4.93 -15.59
C GLU A 49 10.44 -6.21 -15.25
N LEU A 50 10.87 -6.95 -14.21
CA LEU A 50 10.19 -8.17 -13.77
C LEU A 50 8.85 -7.88 -13.09
N SER A 51 8.67 -6.68 -12.53
CA SER A 51 7.42 -6.27 -11.89
C SER A 51 6.35 -5.79 -12.87
N ARG A 52 6.74 -5.58 -14.15
CA ARG A 52 5.85 -5.13 -15.25
C ARG A 52 5.12 -6.27 -15.95
N ASP A 53 5.31 -7.50 -15.51
CA ASP A 53 4.69 -8.71 -16.08
C ASP A 53 3.17 -8.80 -15.83
N HIS A 54 2.65 -8.09 -14.83
CA HIS A 54 1.23 -8.08 -14.46
C HIS A 54 0.68 -6.66 -14.36
N HIS A 55 -0.26 -6.33 -15.24
CA HIS A 55 -1.11 -5.15 -15.14
C HIS A 55 -0.37 -3.80 -15.05
N TRP A 56 0.83 -3.69 -15.65
CA TRP A 56 1.53 -2.42 -15.74
C TRP A 56 0.79 -1.49 -16.72
N GLY A 57 0.53 -0.25 -16.31
CA GLY A 57 -0.17 0.71 -17.15
C GLY A 57 -0.69 1.92 -16.38
N LEU A 58 -1.42 2.77 -17.08
CA LEU A 58 -2.07 3.94 -16.48
C LEU A 58 -3.03 3.52 -15.38
N ARG A 59 -2.89 4.14 -14.20
CA ARG A 59 -3.76 3.90 -13.06
C ARG A 59 -3.99 5.18 -12.27
N ILE A 60 -5.24 5.40 -11.93
CA ILE A 60 -5.70 6.42 -10.99
C ILE A 60 -6.55 5.71 -9.95
N ASP A 61 -6.09 5.69 -8.72
CA ASP A 61 -6.90 5.26 -7.58
C ASP A 61 -7.78 6.43 -7.16
N ALA A 62 -9.10 6.25 -7.24
CA ALA A 62 -10.09 7.29 -7.01
C ALA A 62 -11.04 6.88 -5.89
N LEU A 63 -11.01 7.59 -4.77
CA LEU A 63 -11.79 7.28 -3.58
C LEU A 63 -12.87 8.31 -3.34
N LEU A 64 -14.11 7.84 -3.19
CA LEU A 64 -15.26 8.65 -2.78
C LEU A 64 -15.73 8.26 -1.37
N PRO A 65 -16.30 9.18 -0.58
CA PRO A 65 -17.09 8.81 0.58
C PRO A 65 -18.19 7.80 0.20
N ILE A 66 -18.50 6.86 1.09
CA ILE A 66 -19.42 5.75 0.80
C ILE A 66 -20.80 6.22 0.27
N ASP A 67 -21.33 7.33 0.80
CA ASP A 67 -22.61 7.89 0.37
C ASP A 67 -22.53 8.34 -1.09
N HIS A 68 -21.52 9.12 -1.46
CA HIS A 68 -21.28 9.57 -2.84
C HIS A 68 -20.93 8.40 -3.78
N PHE A 69 -20.17 7.43 -3.30
CA PHE A 69 -19.89 6.23 -4.09
C PHE A 69 -21.17 5.48 -4.43
N THR A 70 -22.05 5.29 -3.44
CA THR A 70 -23.33 4.58 -3.62
C THR A 70 -24.23 5.32 -4.63
N GLU A 71 -24.25 6.64 -4.56
CA GLU A 71 -25.12 7.47 -5.41
C GLU A 71 -24.60 7.64 -6.83
N TYR A 72 -23.27 7.86 -6.99
CA TYR A 72 -22.70 8.34 -8.24
C TYR A 72 -21.79 7.35 -8.97
N SER A 73 -21.35 6.26 -8.36
CA SER A 73 -20.31 5.40 -8.94
C SER A 73 -20.64 4.86 -10.33
N GLU A 74 -21.87 4.40 -10.54
CA GLU A 74 -22.29 3.83 -11.82
C GLU A 74 -22.36 4.90 -12.93
N SER A 75 -22.99 6.05 -12.65
CA SER A 75 -23.15 7.16 -13.61
C SER A 75 -21.81 7.82 -13.90
N LEU A 76 -20.95 8.01 -12.90
CA LEU A 76 -19.60 8.54 -13.06
C LEU A 76 -18.73 7.60 -13.91
N THR A 77 -18.74 6.30 -13.63
CA THR A 77 -17.99 5.29 -14.43
C THR A 77 -18.46 5.31 -15.88
N ARG A 78 -19.76 5.40 -16.13
CA ARG A 78 -20.32 5.48 -17.48
C ARG A 78 -19.87 6.76 -18.19
N HIS A 79 -19.95 7.91 -17.53
CA HIS A 79 -19.51 9.18 -18.07
C HIS A 79 -18.03 9.16 -18.47
N LEU A 80 -17.16 8.72 -17.54
CA LEU A 80 -15.73 8.61 -17.81
C LEU A 80 -15.45 7.64 -18.96
N SER A 81 -16.04 6.44 -18.96
CA SER A 81 -15.82 5.44 -20.01
C SER A 81 -16.19 5.92 -21.41
N GLN A 82 -17.15 6.84 -21.53
CA GLN A 82 -17.56 7.41 -22.82
C GLN A 82 -16.65 8.53 -23.31
N ALA A 83 -15.99 9.23 -22.38
CA ALA A 83 -15.19 10.42 -22.68
C ALA A 83 -13.68 10.15 -22.73
N LEU A 84 -13.22 9.02 -22.15
CA LEU A 84 -11.80 8.69 -22.10
C LEU A 84 -11.25 8.29 -23.47
N PRO A 85 -9.99 8.70 -23.80
CA PRO A 85 -9.33 8.25 -25.01
C PRO A 85 -8.96 6.76 -24.96
N GLU A 86 -8.78 6.13 -26.10
CA GLU A 86 -8.30 4.73 -26.16
C GLU A 86 -6.88 4.57 -25.61
N LYS A 87 -6.04 5.62 -25.79
CA LYS A 87 -4.64 5.63 -25.34
C LYS A 87 -4.21 7.03 -24.87
N PHE A 88 -3.25 7.08 -23.99
CA PHE A 88 -2.58 8.30 -23.54
C PHE A 88 -1.06 8.10 -23.56
N GLU A 89 -0.31 9.03 -24.15
CA GLU A 89 1.15 8.95 -24.33
C GLU A 89 1.64 7.59 -24.86
N GLY A 90 0.86 6.97 -25.75
CA GLY A 90 1.18 5.68 -26.36
C GLY A 90 0.77 4.45 -25.54
N ILE A 91 0.31 4.61 -24.30
CA ILE A 91 -0.15 3.53 -23.42
C ILE A 91 -1.66 3.34 -23.62
N LEU A 92 -2.06 2.10 -23.93
CA LEU A 92 -3.49 1.75 -24.06
C LEU A 92 -4.14 1.61 -22.68
N LEU A 93 -5.28 2.25 -22.47
CA LEU A 93 -5.99 2.17 -21.18
C LEU A 93 -6.48 0.74 -20.88
N ARG A 94 -6.83 -0.04 -21.90
CA ARG A 94 -7.31 -1.42 -21.73
C ARG A 94 -6.25 -2.41 -21.23
N ASP A 95 -4.97 -2.11 -21.40
CA ASP A 95 -3.87 -3.02 -21.06
C ASP A 95 -3.38 -2.81 -19.61
N GLY A 96 -3.90 -1.78 -18.93
CA GLY A 96 -3.51 -1.43 -17.57
C GLY A 96 -4.16 -2.28 -16.48
N HIS A 97 -3.81 -1.96 -15.24
CA HIS A 97 -4.31 -2.64 -14.03
C HIS A 97 -5.83 -2.54 -13.88
N VAL A 98 -6.41 -1.43 -14.32
CA VAL A 98 -7.87 -1.22 -14.34
C VAL A 98 -8.35 -1.29 -15.78
N SER A 99 -8.89 -2.43 -16.13
CA SER A 99 -9.36 -2.74 -17.49
C SER A 99 -10.26 -1.65 -18.07
N GLY A 100 -9.83 -1.09 -19.20
CA GLY A 100 -10.63 -0.19 -20.04
C GLY A 100 -10.55 1.30 -19.70
N THR A 101 -10.38 1.71 -18.46
CA THR A 101 -10.45 3.12 -18.06
C THR A 101 -9.16 3.68 -17.42
N GLY A 102 -8.35 2.81 -16.84
CA GLY A 102 -7.22 3.23 -16.01
C GLY A 102 -7.64 3.89 -14.68
N ILE A 103 -8.93 3.85 -14.31
CA ILE A 103 -9.45 4.49 -13.10
C ILE A 103 -10.08 3.44 -12.18
N ALA A 104 -9.49 3.27 -11.00
CA ALA A 104 -9.99 2.41 -9.93
C ALA A 104 -10.88 3.22 -8.98
N LEU A 105 -12.18 3.26 -9.25
CA LEU A 105 -13.14 3.96 -8.42
C LEU A 105 -13.65 3.06 -7.30
N GLU A 106 -13.51 3.50 -6.05
CA GLU A 106 -13.92 2.74 -4.87
C GLU A 106 -14.43 3.67 -3.76
N ALA A 107 -15.25 3.14 -2.84
CA ALA A 107 -15.57 3.87 -1.62
C ALA A 107 -14.37 3.88 -0.67
N THR A 108 -14.05 5.05 -0.09
CA THR A 108 -12.94 5.20 0.87
C THR A 108 -13.03 4.19 2.02
N GLU A 109 -14.23 3.99 2.54
CA GLU A 109 -14.50 3.06 3.65
C GLU A 109 -14.28 1.59 3.24
N ASN A 110 -14.58 1.23 1.99
CA ASN A 110 -14.36 -0.12 1.47
C ASN A 110 -12.87 -0.37 1.23
N PHE A 111 -12.17 0.59 0.62
CA PHE A 111 -10.72 0.56 0.46
C PHE A 111 -10.01 0.33 1.79
N LEU A 112 -10.35 1.11 2.82
CA LEU A 112 -9.76 0.99 4.14
C LEU A 112 -10.12 -0.36 4.81
N LEU A 113 -11.40 -0.77 4.71
CA LEU A 113 -11.85 -2.04 5.30
C LEU A 113 -11.10 -3.25 4.73
N ARG A 114 -10.95 -3.32 3.39
CA ARG A 114 -10.23 -4.43 2.75
C ARG A 114 -8.72 -4.37 2.93
N THR A 115 -8.17 -3.17 3.18
CA THR A 115 -6.72 -2.97 3.31
C THR A 115 -6.27 -3.09 4.77
N ILE A 116 -6.89 -2.38 5.70
CA ILE A 116 -6.47 -2.32 7.11
C ILE A 116 -7.52 -2.84 8.11
N GLY A 117 -8.62 -3.40 7.62
CA GLY A 117 -9.64 -4.04 8.45
C GLY A 117 -10.60 -3.09 9.19
N ILE A 118 -10.45 -1.77 9.00
CA ILE A 118 -11.33 -0.75 9.59
C ILE A 118 -11.67 0.33 8.55
N LYS A 119 -12.81 1.02 8.73
CA LYS A 119 -13.35 1.98 7.74
C LYS A 119 -12.86 3.43 7.95
N HIS A 120 -11.96 3.67 8.87
CA HIS A 120 -11.52 5.01 9.28
C HIS A 120 -10.08 4.95 9.82
N ALA A 121 -9.47 6.10 10.08
CA ALA A 121 -8.19 6.16 10.78
C ALA A 121 -8.31 5.53 12.18
N PRO A 122 -7.33 4.71 12.63
CA PRO A 122 -7.39 4.07 13.94
C PRO A 122 -7.40 5.12 15.06
N ARG A 123 -8.26 4.92 16.07
CA ARG A 123 -8.51 5.86 17.18
C ARG A 123 -8.09 5.31 18.54
N THR A 124 -7.96 3.98 18.64
CA THR A 124 -7.67 3.27 19.90
C THR A 124 -6.51 2.30 19.70
N ASP A 125 -5.79 1.98 20.78
CA ASP A 125 -4.72 0.97 20.77
C ASP A 125 -5.23 -0.38 20.24
N LYS A 126 -6.50 -0.75 20.54
CA LYS A 126 -7.10 -2.00 20.06
C LYS A 126 -7.28 -1.99 18.54
N GLU A 127 -7.73 -0.88 17.95
CA GLU A 127 -7.83 -0.76 16.50
C GLU A 127 -6.45 -0.85 15.83
N TRP A 128 -5.46 -0.12 16.35
CA TRP A 128 -4.08 -0.21 15.89
C TRP A 128 -3.52 -1.63 15.93
N LEU A 129 -3.76 -2.36 17.02
CA LEU A 129 -3.27 -3.74 17.18
C LEU A 129 -3.95 -4.74 16.24
N ASN A 130 -5.18 -4.46 15.83
CA ASN A 130 -5.92 -5.32 14.91
C ASN A 130 -5.55 -5.11 13.43
N ILE A 131 -4.88 -4.01 13.07
CA ILE A 131 -4.40 -3.78 11.71
C ILE A 131 -3.22 -4.72 11.44
N PRO A 132 -3.25 -5.54 10.37
CA PRO A 132 -2.10 -6.32 9.95
C PRO A 132 -0.93 -5.37 9.62
N GLU A 133 0.26 -5.64 10.15
CA GLU A 133 1.40 -4.71 10.06
C GLU A 133 1.84 -4.45 8.62
N VAL A 134 1.80 -5.48 7.79
CA VAL A 134 2.19 -5.41 6.37
C VAL A 134 1.23 -4.56 5.53
N ASP A 135 -0.01 -4.37 5.99
CA ASP A 135 -1.06 -3.75 5.18
C ASP A 135 -1.08 -2.22 5.31
N ILE A 136 -0.49 -1.65 6.37
CA ILE A 136 -0.48 -0.20 6.60
C ILE A 136 0.22 0.53 5.44
N ILE A 137 1.28 -0.06 4.90
CA ILE A 137 2.03 0.57 3.81
C ILE A 137 1.17 0.78 2.56
N HIS A 138 0.17 -0.06 2.33
CA HIS A 138 -0.75 0.08 1.19
C HIS A 138 -1.72 1.27 1.30
N VAL A 139 -1.87 1.83 2.49
CA VAL A 139 -2.61 3.10 2.67
C VAL A 139 -1.66 4.30 2.64
N THR A 140 -0.40 4.12 3.04
CA THR A 140 0.55 5.22 3.22
C THR A 140 1.51 5.43 2.06
N ASN A 141 1.64 4.48 1.14
CA ASN A 141 2.52 4.54 -0.03
C ASN A 141 1.97 5.40 -1.17
N GLY A 142 2.74 5.51 -2.25
CA GLY A 142 2.36 6.21 -3.47
C GLY A 142 2.08 7.70 -3.27
N GLU A 143 1.32 8.28 -4.19
CA GLU A 143 1.06 9.71 -4.26
C GLU A 143 -0.44 10.02 -4.21
N ILE A 144 -0.80 11.17 -3.61
CA ILE A 144 -2.12 11.80 -3.73
C ILE A 144 -1.94 13.06 -4.53
N TRP A 145 -2.70 13.20 -5.60
CA TRP A 145 -2.65 14.38 -6.48
C TRP A 145 -3.82 15.34 -6.24
N HIS A 146 -4.94 14.80 -5.74
CA HIS A 146 -6.17 15.55 -5.52
C HIS A 146 -6.90 14.98 -4.31
N ASP A 147 -7.17 15.81 -3.32
CA ASP A 147 -8.02 15.49 -2.14
C ASP A 147 -8.44 16.82 -1.49
N PRO A 148 -9.31 17.61 -2.15
CA PRO A 148 -9.72 18.93 -1.63
C PRO A 148 -10.45 18.84 -0.31
N SER A 149 -11.12 17.73 -0.01
CA SER A 149 -11.76 17.48 1.28
C SER A 149 -10.76 17.23 2.41
N GLY A 150 -9.54 16.82 2.08
CA GLY A 150 -8.50 16.43 3.02
C GLY A 150 -8.78 15.16 3.82
N LYS A 151 -9.89 14.45 3.55
CA LYS A 151 -10.32 13.28 4.35
C LYS A 151 -9.34 12.12 4.24
N TYR A 152 -8.95 11.76 3.03
CA TYR A 152 -8.02 10.66 2.82
C TYR A 152 -6.58 11.06 3.24
N THR A 153 -6.18 12.28 2.95
CA THR A 153 -4.92 12.87 3.42
C THR A 153 -4.82 12.84 4.94
N PHE A 154 -5.91 13.15 5.66
CA PHE A 154 -5.94 13.04 7.13
C PHE A 154 -5.71 11.61 7.60
N ILE A 155 -6.36 10.61 6.98
CA ILE A 155 -6.17 9.19 7.33
C ILE A 155 -4.70 8.80 7.14
N ARG A 156 -4.10 9.13 5.99
CA ARG A 156 -2.67 8.90 5.74
C ARG A 156 -1.78 9.60 6.74
N LYS A 157 -2.10 10.83 7.13
CA LYS A 157 -1.34 11.58 8.15
C LYS A 157 -1.35 10.85 9.51
N VAL A 158 -2.50 10.34 9.94
CA VAL A 158 -2.60 9.56 11.19
C VAL A 158 -1.73 8.31 11.12
N LEU A 159 -1.82 7.54 10.03
CA LEU A 159 -1.02 6.33 9.85
C LEU A 159 0.47 6.64 9.74
N ASN A 160 0.86 7.68 8.98
CA ASN A 160 2.26 8.12 8.86
C ASN A 160 2.86 8.65 10.18
N GLY A 161 2.02 9.03 11.15
CA GLY A 161 2.45 9.34 12.51
C GLY A 161 3.02 8.14 13.27
N TYR A 162 2.92 6.95 12.69
CA TYR A 162 3.32 5.66 13.22
C TYR A 162 2.48 5.21 14.42
N TYR A 163 2.81 4.04 15.00
CA TYR A 163 2.10 3.48 16.15
C TYR A 163 2.24 4.37 17.39
N PRO A 164 1.17 4.54 18.20
CA PRO A 164 1.31 5.01 19.58
C PRO A 164 2.30 4.14 20.36
N ASP A 165 3.02 4.74 21.33
CA ASP A 165 4.08 4.04 22.06
C ASP A 165 3.61 2.73 22.72
N ASN A 166 2.41 2.72 23.30
CA ASN A 166 1.84 1.49 23.89
C ASN A 166 1.68 0.36 22.87
N VAL A 167 1.23 0.69 21.66
CA VAL A 167 1.08 -0.28 20.56
C VAL A 167 2.46 -0.73 20.06
N TRP A 168 3.37 0.21 19.88
CA TRP A 168 4.74 -0.06 19.45
C TRP A 168 5.46 -1.02 20.40
N TYR A 169 5.45 -0.75 21.73
CA TYR A 169 6.05 -1.64 22.72
C TYR A 169 5.41 -3.03 22.71
N ARG A 170 4.09 -3.13 22.57
CA ARG A 170 3.40 -4.42 22.49
C ARG A 170 3.79 -5.22 21.25
N ARG A 171 3.96 -4.56 20.09
CA ARG A 171 4.41 -5.22 18.86
C ARG A 171 5.86 -5.71 18.98
N ILE A 172 6.76 -4.90 19.52
CA ILE A 172 8.14 -5.33 19.79
C ILE A 172 8.16 -6.55 20.73
N ALA A 173 7.44 -6.50 21.85
CA ALA A 173 7.37 -7.61 22.80
C ALA A 173 6.81 -8.89 22.14
N HIS A 174 5.76 -8.77 21.33
CA HIS A 174 5.16 -9.88 20.61
C HIS A 174 6.17 -10.53 19.64
N TRP A 175 6.76 -9.77 18.75
CA TRP A 175 7.68 -10.30 17.74
C TRP A 175 9.01 -10.77 18.31
N SER A 176 9.53 -10.11 19.36
CA SER A 176 10.71 -10.60 20.08
C SER A 176 10.47 -11.97 20.70
N ARG A 177 9.27 -12.22 21.26
CA ARG A 177 8.89 -13.52 21.80
C ARG A 177 8.82 -14.58 20.70
N TYR A 178 8.23 -14.26 19.56
CA TYR A 178 8.16 -15.19 18.42
C TYR A 178 9.55 -15.46 17.83
N TYR A 179 10.35 -14.44 17.63
CA TYR A 179 11.73 -14.57 17.15
C TYR A 179 12.55 -15.49 18.06
N SER A 180 12.55 -15.25 19.37
CA SER A 180 13.35 -16.04 20.30
C SER A 180 12.82 -17.46 20.47
N GLY A 181 11.51 -17.62 20.71
CA GLY A 181 10.89 -18.91 21.05
C GLY A 181 10.60 -19.80 19.84
N MET A 182 9.86 -19.27 18.88
CA MET A 182 9.41 -20.03 17.70
C MET A 182 10.41 -19.98 16.53
N GLY A 183 11.33 -19.05 16.57
CA GLY A 183 12.43 -18.92 15.62
C GLY A 183 13.70 -19.60 16.14
N VAL A 184 14.51 -18.86 16.87
CA VAL A 184 15.87 -19.29 17.28
C VAL A 184 15.87 -20.57 18.11
N TYR A 185 15.04 -20.66 19.16
CA TYR A 185 14.93 -21.86 19.99
C TYR A 185 14.43 -23.06 19.19
N ALA A 186 13.40 -22.88 18.36
CA ALA A 186 12.84 -23.92 17.52
C ALA A 186 13.87 -24.46 16.50
N LEU A 187 14.65 -23.55 15.88
CA LEU A 187 15.74 -23.90 14.96
C LEU A 187 16.78 -24.79 15.65
N HIS A 188 17.25 -24.35 16.83
CA HIS A 188 18.24 -25.13 17.61
C HIS A 188 17.72 -26.54 17.94
N ARG A 189 16.46 -26.67 18.40
CA ARG A 189 15.85 -27.96 18.72
C ARG A 189 15.64 -28.84 17.49
N ALA A 190 15.29 -28.24 16.34
CA ALA A 190 15.14 -28.98 15.09
C ALA A 190 16.50 -29.58 14.62
N LEU A 191 17.57 -28.80 14.71
CA LEU A 191 18.94 -29.26 14.37
C LEU A 191 19.40 -30.40 15.28
N GLN A 192 19.20 -30.29 16.61
CA GLN A 192 19.53 -31.36 17.56
C GLN A 192 18.81 -32.67 17.24
N ARG A 193 17.56 -32.61 16.76
CA ARG A 193 16.76 -33.78 16.36
C ARG A 193 17.03 -34.24 14.94
N LYS A 194 17.92 -33.59 14.19
CA LYS A 194 18.18 -33.82 12.77
C LYS A 194 16.91 -33.69 11.90
N ASN A 195 15.93 -32.91 12.35
CA ASN A 195 14.73 -32.58 11.59
C ASN A 195 15.00 -31.36 10.69
N TYR A 196 15.65 -31.61 9.58
CA TYR A 196 16.13 -30.55 8.69
C TYR A 196 14.98 -29.80 8.02
N GLN A 197 13.86 -30.46 7.68
CA GLN A 197 12.69 -29.77 7.12
C GLN A 197 12.17 -28.67 8.08
N TYR A 198 12.01 -29.03 9.36
CA TYR A 198 11.57 -28.06 10.35
C TYR A 198 12.64 -27.00 10.64
N ALA A 199 13.91 -27.38 10.58
CA ALA A 199 15.01 -26.42 10.72
C ALA A 199 14.97 -25.33 9.64
N TYR A 200 14.75 -25.69 8.37
CA TYR A 200 14.57 -24.71 7.28
C TYR A 200 13.38 -23.78 7.54
N THR A 201 12.23 -24.31 7.96
CA THR A 201 11.05 -23.50 8.28
C THR A 201 11.34 -22.54 9.45
N ALA A 202 11.98 -23.02 10.52
CA ALA A 202 12.31 -22.19 11.68
C ALA A 202 13.34 -21.12 11.33
N PHE A 203 14.34 -21.44 10.51
CA PHE A 203 15.33 -20.48 10.02
C PHE A 203 14.69 -19.36 9.19
N SER A 204 13.89 -19.72 8.19
CA SER A 204 13.20 -18.76 7.32
C SER A 204 12.31 -17.79 8.13
N ARG A 205 11.54 -18.32 9.08
CA ARG A 205 10.71 -17.51 9.99
C ARG A 205 11.56 -16.61 10.88
N SER A 206 12.66 -17.12 11.43
CA SER A 206 13.58 -16.34 12.27
C SER A 206 14.14 -15.16 11.50
N LEU A 207 14.59 -15.38 10.27
CA LEU A 207 15.14 -14.33 9.42
C LEU A 207 14.09 -13.25 9.14
N LYS A 208 12.89 -13.66 8.73
CA LYS A 208 11.79 -12.71 8.49
C LYS A 208 11.47 -11.88 9.73
N TRP A 209 11.27 -12.51 10.89
CA TRP A 209 10.96 -11.79 12.13
C TRP A 209 12.09 -10.89 12.62
N ALA A 210 13.36 -11.25 12.38
CA ALA A 210 14.49 -10.38 12.67
C ALA A 210 14.45 -9.09 11.83
N ILE A 211 14.16 -9.23 10.54
CA ILE A 211 14.02 -8.09 9.61
C ILE A 211 12.84 -7.21 10.03
N GLU A 212 11.67 -7.78 10.27
CA GLU A 212 10.46 -7.05 10.70
C GLU A 212 10.69 -6.32 12.05
N LEU A 213 11.38 -6.95 13.01
CA LEU A 213 11.81 -6.28 14.24
C LEU A 213 12.74 -5.10 13.96
N GLY A 214 13.63 -5.21 12.98
CA GLY A 214 14.46 -4.09 12.53
C GLY A 214 13.64 -2.90 12.06
N PHE A 215 12.57 -3.12 11.31
CA PHE A 215 11.62 -2.06 10.94
C PHE A 215 10.93 -1.45 12.16
N LEU A 216 10.42 -2.27 13.08
CA LEU A 216 9.81 -1.78 14.31
C LEU A 216 10.78 -0.90 15.13
N LEU A 217 12.03 -1.31 15.27
CA LEU A 217 13.05 -0.54 15.99
C LEU A 217 13.41 0.78 15.29
N ASN A 218 13.23 0.85 13.97
CA ASN A 218 13.39 2.07 13.19
C ASN A 218 12.12 2.94 13.12
N ARG A 219 11.00 2.50 13.72
CA ARG A 219 9.69 3.15 13.58
C ARG A 219 9.30 3.33 12.11
N SER A 220 9.48 2.29 11.32
CA SER A 220 9.19 2.25 9.90
C SER A 220 8.24 1.09 9.59
N TYR A 221 7.29 1.30 8.72
CA TYR A 221 6.47 0.21 8.20
C TYR A 221 7.26 -0.61 7.18
N PHE A 222 7.03 -1.91 7.15
CA PHE A 222 7.67 -2.78 6.19
C PHE A 222 6.72 -3.15 5.04
N PRO A 223 7.26 -3.31 3.82
CA PRO A 223 6.50 -3.78 2.68
C PRO A 223 6.29 -5.30 2.74
N TYR A 224 5.52 -5.84 1.78
CA TYR A 224 5.38 -7.27 1.60
C TYR A 224 6.70 -7.96 1.22
N ASP A 225 6.75 -9.28 1.39
CA ASP A 225 7.97 -10.11 1.40
C ASP A 225 8.94 -9.87 0.23
N LYS A 226 8.41 -9.63 -0.99
CA LYS A 226 9.23 -9.35 -2.19
C LYS A 226 10.20 -8.18 -1.97
N TRP A 227 9.75 -7.14 -1.29
CA TRP A 227 10.50 -5.89 -1.09
C TRP A 227 11.06 -5.71 0.33
N LEU A 228 10.84 -6.70 1.20
CA LEU A 228 11.22 -6.61 2.61
C LEU A 228 12.73 -6.35 2.77
N LEU A 229 13.59 -7.15 2.15
CA LEU A 229 15.04 -7.00 2.26
C LEU A 229 15.59 -5.74 1.58
N PRO A 230 15.17 -5.36 0.35
CA PRO A 230 15.59 -4.10 -0.26
C PRO A 230 15.26 -2.87 0.59
N PHE A 231 14.09 -2.84 1.24
CA PHE A 231 13.73 -1.74 2.15
C PHE A 231 14.49 -1.80 3.47
N PHE A 232 14.72 -2.99 4.01
CA PHE A 232 15.53 -3.17 5.23
C PHE A 232 16.92 -2.55 5.07
N LYS A 233 17.55 -2.74 3.92
CA LYS A 233 18.87 -2.17 3.61
C LYS A 233 18.90 -0.64 3.57
N LYS A 234 17.75 0.02 3.49
CA LYS A 234 17.62 1.49 3.50
C LYS A 234 17.34 2.07 4.90
N LEU A 235 17.17 1.22 5.93
CA LEU A 235 16.86 1.70 7.28
C LEU A 235 18.04 2.45 7.89
N PRO A 236 17.82 3.58 8.59
CA PRO A 236 18.90 4.41 9.13
C PRO A 236 19.60 3.83 10.36
N LYS A 237 18.95 2.89 11.05
CA LYS A 237 19.50 2.22 12.24
C LYS A 237 19.73 0.74 11.94
N LEU A 238 20.65 0.11 12.68
CA LEU A 238 21.01 -1.30 12.52
C LEU A 238 21.78 -1.59 11.23
N THR A 239 22.57 -0.64 10.75
CA THR A 239 23.33 -0.73 9.48
C THR A 239 24.27 -1.93 9.43
N LEU A 240 24.81 -2.39 10.56
CA LEU A 240 25.66 -3.60 10.64
C LEU A 240 24.94 -4.90 10.25
N TRP A 241 23.60 -4.90 10.24
CA TRP A 241 22.78 -6.06 9.86
C TRP A 241 22.39 -6.05 8.38
N GLN A 242 22.66 -4.95 7.69
CA GLN A 242 22.28 -4.77 6.29
C GLN A 242 23.22 -5.51 5.33
N ASP A 243 24.43 -5.82 5.78
CA ASP A 243 25.48 -6.49 5.02
C ASP A 243 25.50 -8.01 5.24
N CYS A 244 24.64 -8.53 6.11
CA CYS A 244 24.46 -9.95 6.37
C CYS A 244 23.34 -10.54 5.50
#